data_84eef3f3f367dc3b98495982e019bf42
#
_entry.id   84eef3f3f367dc3b98495982e019bf42
#
_cell.length_a   1.000
_cell.length_b   1.000
_cell.length_c   1.000
_cell.angle_alpha   90.00
_cell.angle_beta   90.00
_cell.angle_gamma   90.00
#
_symmetry.space_group_name_H-M   'P 1'
#
loop_
_entity.id
_entity.type
_entity.pdbx_description
1 polymer ?
#
loop_
_entity_poly.entity_id
_entity_poly.type
_entity_poly.pdbx_seq_one_letter_code
_entity_poly.pdbx_strand_id
1 'polypeptide(L)'
;VTSEDGKWKKEYEVTALFSGIPTSYHFENALPVKDKKGNILYYNFQESDAIGNILNWANANEGFNYTGVQAKPEEYPTSPAPDGVQGNCVKLTTKDTGSLGALLKMYIAAGNLFMGSFTLDIGNVLRATKFGVPFTHIPTSFKGYYKYKAGEVFTVKGEPVSGRKDICDIYAVFYETDDKVKSLDGTNVFTSPNLISIARISNAKETEQWTEFNLPFITLPGKTVDSQKLEDGKYNVAIVFSSSIKGDLFEGAAGSTL
;
A
#
# COMPACT_ATOMS: atom_id res chain seq x y z
N VAL A 1 18.36 7.34 28.88
CA VAL A 1 18.68 8.56 29.67
C VAL A 1 19.00 8.12 31.10
N THR A 2 20.07 8.63 31.65
CA THR A 2 20.52 8.34 33.01
C THR A 2 20.49 9.65 33.79
N SER A 3 20.09 9.63 35.08
CA SER A 3 20.19 10.80 35.94
C SER A 3 21.66 11.18 36.19
N GLU A 4 21.96 12.46 36.47
CA GLU A 4 23.31 12.92 36.77
C GLU A 4 23.93 12.22 37.97
N ASP A 5 23.10 11.78 38.94
CA ASP A 5 23.52 11.02 40.12
C ASP A 5 23.55 9.51 39.91
N GLY A 6 23.25 9.02 38.68
CA GLY A 6 23.26 7.60 38.32
C GLY A 6 22.20 6.72 38.98
N LYS A 7 21.28 7.30 39.75
CA LYS A 7 20.31 6.53 40.55
C LYS A 7 19.20 5.89 39.73
N TRP A 8 18.95 6.38 38.53
CA TRP A 8 18.00 5.77 37.61
C TRP A 8 18.49 5.83 36.17
N LYS A 9 18.14 4.81 35.40
CA LYS A 9 18.38 4.71 33.97
C LYS A 9 17.06 4.37 33.31
N LYS A 10 16.68 5.12 32.30
CA LYS A 10 15.54 4.80 31.44
C LYS A 10 16.05 4.56 30.03
N GLU A 11 15.84 3.34 29.53
CA GLU A 11 16.10 2.99 28.16
C GLU A 11 14.86 3.23 27.32
N TYR A 12 15.04 3.85 26.16
CA TYR A 12 14.01 4.06 25.17
C TYR A 12 14.40 3.33 23.90
N GLU A 13 13.47 2.67 23.25
CA GLU A 13 13.65 2.25 21.87
C GLU A 13 13.67 3.50 20.99
N VAL A 14 14.86 4.01 20.74
CA VAL A 14 15.08 5.27 20.04
C VAL A 14 14.58 5.20 18.60
N THR A 15 14.58 4.00 18.00
CA THR A 15 14.19 3.75 16.61
C THR A 15 12.76 4.21 16.31
N ALA A 16 11.81 3.91 17.19
CA ALA A 16 10.41 4.31 16.99
C ALA A 16 10.18 5.82 17.17
N LEU A 17 11.01 6.49 17.99
CA LEU A 17 10.90 7.93 18.23
C LEU A 17 11.33 8.77 17.02
N PHE A 18 12.19 8.24 16.15
CA PHE A 18 12.74 8.98 15.01
C PHE A 18 12.04 8.65 13.68
N SER A 19 11.33 7.53 13.56
CA SER A 19 10.63 7.19 12.33
C SER A 19 9.38 8.04 12.08
N GLY A 20 8.75 8.53 13.15
CA GLY A 20 7.48 9.28 13.06
C GLY A 20 6.27 8.45 12.61
N ILE A 21 6.44 7.17 12.34
CA ILE A 21 5.39 6.23 11.95
C ILE A 21 5.55 4.89 12.68
N PRO A 22 4.47 4.13 12.90
CA PRO A 22 4.53 2.74 13.34
C PRO A 22 5.40 1.90 12.39
N THR A 23 6.10 0.91 12.92
CA THR A 23 6.94 -0.02 12.15
C THR A 23 6.41 -1.46 12.13
N SER A 24 5.29 -1.70 12.81
CA SER A 24 4.53 -2.95 12.81
C SER A 24 3.05 -2.65 12.57
N TYR A 25 2.39 -3.43 11.72
CA TYR A 25 1.04 -3.17 11.24
C TYR A 25 0.19 -4.43 11.39
N HIS A 26 -1.01 -4.27 11.97
CA HIS A 26 -1.95 -5.37 12.25
C HIS A 26 -3.34 -5.13 11.65
N PHE A 27 -3.60 -3.93 11.12
CA PHE A 27 -4.84 -3.54 10.44
C PHE A 27 -6.12 -3.72 11.29
N GLU A 28 -6.00 -3.54 12.61
CA GLU A 28 -7.14 -3.62 13.52
C GLU A 28 -8.10 -2.43 13.40
N ASN A 29 -7.59 -1.26 12.99
CA ASN A 29 -8.34 -0.01 12.97
C ASN A 29 -8.90 0.29 11.58
N ALA A 30 -9.98 -0.39 11.20
CA ALA A 30 -10.76 -0.05 10.02
C ALA A 30 -11.68 1.14 10.32
N LEU A 31 -11.48 2.25 9.63
CA LEU A 31 -12.19 3.51 9.81
C LEU A 31 -13.33 3.63 8.79
N PRO A 32 -14.61 3.59 9.21
CA PRO A 32 -15.73 3.68 8.28
C PRO A 32 -15.85 5.08 7.66
N VAL A 33 -15.91 5.13 6.34
CA VAL A 33 -16.29 6.32 5.57
C VAL A 33 -17.79 6.26 5.31
N LYS A 34 -18.52 7.33 5.67
CA LYS A 34 -19.98 7.36 5.65
C LYS A 34 -20.53 8.37 4.65
N ASP A 35 -21.70 8.09 4.12
CA ASP A 35 -22.51 9.02 3.34
C ASP A 35 -23.16 10.10 4.25
N LYS A 36 -23.86 11.06 3.63
CA LYS A 36 -24.59 12.12 4.36
C LYS A 36 -25.75 11.60 5.23
N LYS A 37 -26.19 10.36 5.02
CA LYS A 37 -27.26 9.72 5.80
C LYS A 37 -26.69 8.86 6.94
N GLY A 38 -25.36 8.72 7.05
CA GLY A 38 -24.67 7.94 8.06
C GLY A 38 -24.45 6.48 7.68
N ASN A 39 -24.81 6.04 6.46
CA ASN A 39 -24.53 4.69 6.00
C ASN A 39 -23.03 4.53 5.69
N ILE A 40 -22.45 3.40 6.06
CA ILE A 40 -21.06 3.09 5.74
C ILE A 40 -20.97 2.80 4.23
N LEU A 41 -20.09 3.53 3.54
CA LEU A 41 -19.75 3.30 2.14
C LEU A 41 -18.61 2.28 2.03
N TYR A 42 -17.47 2.57 2.63
CA TYR A 42 -16.28 1.73 2.62
C TYR A 42 -15.41 2.02 3.85
N TYR A 43 -14.22 1.43 3.91
CA TYR A 43 -13.27 1.61 5.02
C TYR A 43 -11.93 2.18 4.55
N ASN A 44 -11.34 3.02 5.40
CA ASN A 44 -9.93 3.35 5.41
C ASN A 44 -9.24 2.62 6.57
N PHE A 45 -7.92 2.71 6.66
CA PHE A 45 -7.14 2.00 7.67
C PHE A 45 -6.16 2.94 8.35
N GLN A 46 -5.95 2.73 9.63
CA GLN A 46 -5.02 3.50 10.44
C GLN A 46 -4.27 2.55 11.37
N GLU A 47 -2.99 2.80 11.52
CA GLU A 47 -2.15 2.13 12.50
C GLU A 47 -1.63 3.15 13.52
N SER A 48 -1.46 2.70 14.75
CA SER A 48 -0.81 3.48 15.81
C SER A 48 0.06 2.55 16.65
N ASP A 49 1.15 3.10 17.17
CA ASP A 49 2.01 2.39 18.11
C ASP A 49 1.83 2.88 19.54
N ALA A 50 2.52 2.20 20.48
CA ALA A 50 2.42 2.48 21.91
C ALA A 50 2.96 3.86 22.32
N ILE A 51 3.70 4.54 21.45
CA ILE A 51 4.28 5.87 21.70
C ILE A 51 3.53 7.00 20.98
N GLY A 52 2.44 6.67 20.28
CA GLY A 52 1.54 7.64 19.68
C GLY A 52 1.86 8.03 18.23
N ASN A 53 2.77 7.34 17.54
CA ASN A 53 2.90 7.49 16.09
C ASN A 53 1.63 6.97 15.41
N ILE A 54 1.17 7.70 14.40
CA ILE A 54 -0.03 7.36 13.63
C ILE A 54 0.33 7.31 12.15
N LEU A 55 -0.10 6.23 11.48
CA LEU A 55 -0.04 6.07 10.04
C LEU A 55 -1.44 5.87 9.49
N ASN A 56 -1.86 6.75 8.60
CA ASN A 56 -3.06 6.57 7.80
C ASN A 56 -2.67 5.87 6.49
N TRP A 57 -3.24 4.69 6.26
CA TRP A 57 -3.08 3.98 5.01
C TRP A 57 -4.08 4.49 3.98
N ALA A 58 -3.60 4.74 2.77
CA ALA A 58 -4.44 5.14 1.65
C ALA A 58 -4.86 3.92 0.81
N ASN A 59 -5.99 4.06 0.13
CA ASN A 59 -6.51 3.10 -0.85
C ASN A 59 -7.34 3.83 -1.92
N ALA A 60 -7.70 3.14 -2.99
CA ALA A 60 -8.47 3.72 -4.09
C ALA A 60 -9.99 3.46 -4.01
N ASN A 61 -10.53 3.13 -2.84
CA ASN A 61 -11.98 2.89 -2.67
C ASN A 61 -12.83 4.10 -3.05
N GLU A 62 -12.36 5.31 -2.79
CA GLU A 62 -13.03 6.54 -3.24
C GLU A 62 -13.22 6.53 -4.76
N GLY A 63 -12.17 6.19 -5.51
CA GLY A 63 -12.25 6.08 -6.98
C GLY A 63 -13.23 5.00 -7.43
N PHE A 64 -13.23 3.84 -6.77
CA PHE A 64 -14.21 2.79 -7.05
C PHE A 64 -15.65 3.23 -6.78
N ASN A 65 -15.88 3.99 -5.70
CA ASN A 65 -17.20 4.53 -5.39
C ASN A 65 -17.79 5.40 -6.52
N TYR A 66 -16.94 6.12 -7.26
CA TYR A 66 -17.37 6.93 -8.42
C TYR A 66 -17.77 6.10 -9.64
N THR A 67 -17.45 4.81 -9.69
CA THR A 67 -17.90 3.94 -10.80
C THR A 67 -19.42 3.69 -10.78
N GLY A 68 -20.08 3.95 -9.65
CA GLY A 68 -21.50 3.70 -9.45
C GLY A 68 -21.86 2.22 -9.28
N VAL A 69 -20.89 1.33 -9.24
CA VAL A 69 -21.10 -0.09 -8.91
C VAL A 69 -21.64 -0.19 -7.50
N GLN A 70 -22.79 -0.82 -7.35
CA GLN A 70 -23.38 -1.06 -6.03
C GLN A 70 -22.62 -2.19 -5.34
N ALA A 71 -21.98 -1.85 -4.22
CA ALA A 71 -21.23 -2.80 -3.40
C ALA A 71 -21.52 -2.53 -1.92
N LYS A 72 -21.57 -3.60 -1.12
CA LYS A 72 -21.56 -3.46 0.33
C LYS A 72 -20.15 -3.04 0.80
N PRO A 73 -20.01 -2.44 1.99
CA PRO A 73 -18.71 -1.98 2.48
C PRO A 73 -17.61 -3.05 2.46
N GLU A 74 -17.95 -4.29 2.80
CA GLU A 74 -17.05 -5.45 2.78
C GLU A 74 -16.73 -6.00 1.37
N GLU A 75 -17.44 -5.53 0.35
CA GLU A 75 -17.24 -5.91 -1.05
C GLU A 75 -16.40 -4.91 -1.85
N TYR A 76 -16.04 -3.77 -1.23
CA TYR A 76 -15.13 -2.81 -1.86
C TYR A 76 -13.76 -3.42 -2.16
N PRO A 77 -13.02 -2.85 -3.13
CA PRO A 77 -11.68 -3.36 -3.48
C PRO A 77 -10.75 -3.51 -2.29
N THR A 78 -10.84 -2.64 -1.30
CA THR A 78 -10.06 -2.70 -0.05
C THR A 78 -11.02 -2.73 1.13
N SER A 79 -11.03 -3.81 1.87
CA SER A 79 -11.96 -4.03 2.99
C SER A 79 -11.31 -4.75 4.16
N PRO A 80 -11.79 -4.57 5.41
CA PRO A 80 -11.35 -5.39 6.53
C PRO A 80 -11.84 -6.83 6.36
N ALA A 81 -11.07 -7.78 6.89
CA ALA A 81 -11.45 -9.17 6.98
C ALA A 81 -11.02 -9.76 8.34
N PRO A 82 -11.76 -10.75 8.87
CA PRO A 82 -11.34 -11.51 10.04
C PRO A 82 -10.21 -12.50 9.67
N ASP A 83 -9.72 -13.22 10.70
CA ASP A 83 -8.79 -14.34 10.53
C ASP A 83 -7.42 -13.94 9.97
N GLY A 84 -6.90 -12.77 10.38
CA GLY A 84 -5.52 -12.39 10.20
C GLY A 84 -4.56 -13.34 10.93
N VAL A 85 -3.27 -13.21 10.70
CA VAL A 85 -2.24 -13.92 11.47
C VAL A 85 -2.35 -13.55 12.96
N GLN A 86 -2.71 -12.29 13.21
CA GLN A 86 -3.04 -11.77 14.53
C GLN A 86 -4.23 -10.81 14.35
N GLY A 87 -5.39 -11.14 14.96
CA GLY A 87 -6.60 -10.33 14.88
C GLY A 87 -7.20 -10.22 13.47
N ASN A 88 -7.50 -9.00 13.02
CA ASN A 88 -8.01 -8.72 11.69
C ASN A 88 -6.90 -8.63 10.63
N CYS A 89 -7.29 -8.55 9.38
CA CYS A 89 -6.41 -8.30 8.25
C CYS A 89 -7.09 -7.39 7.22
N VAL A 90 -6.35 -6.97 6.23
CA VAL A 90 -6.89 -6.30 5.04
C VAL A 90 -7.09 -7.32 3.94
N LYS A 91 -8.23 -7.25 3.28
CA LYS A 91 -8.54 -7.98 2.06
C LYS A 91 -8.56 -7.02 0.89
N LEU A 92 -7.75 -7.32 -0.12
CA LEU A 92 -7.66 -6.57 -1.36
C LEU A 92 -8.22 -7.42 -2.49
N THR A 93 -9.28 -6.94 -3.15
CA THR A 93 -9.94 -7.72 -4.21
C THR A 93 -10.02 -6.88 -5.49
N THR A 94 -9.59 -7.43 -6.59
CA THR A 94 -9.79 -6.83 -7.92
C THR A 94 -11.26 -6.93 -8.29
N LYS A 95 -11.88 -5.80 -8.63
CA LYS A 95 -13.30 -5.67 -8.95
C LYS A 95 -13.50 -5.24 -10.39
N ASP A 96 -14.60 -5.67 -10.97
CA ASP A 96 -15.14 -5.08 -12.20
C ASP A 96 -15.67 -3.67 -11.88
N THR A 97 -15.47 -2.72 -12.79
CA THR A 97 -15.88 -1.32 -12.62
C THR A 97 -17.20 -0.98 -13.30
N GLY A 98 -17.82 -1.97 -13.89
CA GLY A 98 -19.11 -1.79 -14.58
C GLY A 98 -19.01 -0.92 -15.84
N SER A 99 -20.17 -0.51 -16.33
CA SER A 99 -20.30 0.23 -17.59
C SER A 99 -19.63 1.60 -17.57
N LEU A 100 -19.67 2.33 -16.45
CA LEU A 100 -19.04 3.64 -16.34
C LEU A 100 -17.51 3.53 -16.34
N GLY A 101 -16.96 2.57 -15.61
CA GLY A 101 -15.53 2.31 -15.66
C GLY A 101 -15.06 1.87 -17.06
N ALA A 102 -15.81 1.00 -17.71
CA ALA A 102 -15.53 0.58 -19.09
C ALA A 102 -15.56 1.76 -20.08
N LEU A 103 -16.48 2.69 -19.93
CA LEU A 103 -16.55 3.92 -20.74
C LEU A 103 -15.27 4.77 -20.58
N LEU A 104 -14.70 4.79 -19.37
CA LEU A 104 -13.44 5.48 -19.06
C LEU A 104 -12.20 4.61 -19.34
N LYS A 105 -12.37 3.42 -19.91
CA LYS A 105 -11.31 2.42 -20.18
C LYS A 105 -10.62 1.90 -18.91
N MET A 106 -11.26 2.01 -17.78
CA MET A 106 -10.84 1.49 -16.48
C MET A 106 -11.67 0.23 -16.17
N TYR A 107 -11.36 -0.88 -16.83
CA TYR A 107 -12.20 -2.08 -16.82
C TYR A 107 -12.22 -2.84 -15.51
N ILE A 108 -11.13 -2.74 -14.74
CA ILE A 108 -11.02 -3.31 -13.41
C ILE A 108 -10.48 -2.26 -12.43
N ALA A 109 -10.77 -2.44 -11.15
CA ALA A 109 -10.15 -1.73 -10.04
C ALA A 109 -9.45 -2.75 -9.15
N ALA A 110 -8.11 -2.76 -9.16
CA ALA A 110 -7.34 -3.57 -8.23
C ALA A 110 -7.54 -3.07 -6.79
N GLY A 111 -7.80 -3.97 -5.86
CA GLY A 111 -7.71 -3.67 -4.45
C GLY A 111 -6.29 -3.28 -4.11
N ASN A 112 -6.10 -2.17 -3.42
CA ASN A 112 -4.79 -1.66 -3.07
C ASN A 112 -4.79 -1.02 -1.68
N LEU A 113 -3.64 -1.06 -1.03
CA LEU A 113 -3.38 -0.39 0.22
C LEU A 113 -1.94 0.10 0.22
N PHE A 114 -1.72 1.38 0.58
CA PHE A 114 -0.38 1.93 0.49
C PHE A 114 -0.13 3.05 1.49
N MET A 115 1.14 3.26 1.83
CA MET A 115 1.59 4.44 2.57
C MET A 115 1.59 5.65 1.67
N GLY A 116 0.87 6.71 2.08
CA GLY A 116 0.76 7.95 1.33
C GLY A 116 -0.65 8.52 1.33
N SER A 117 -1.10 9.07 0.20
CA SER A 117 -2.43 9.62 0.04
C SER A 117 -3.05 9.30 -1.32
N PHE A 118 -4.37 9.28 -1.37
CA PHE A 118 -5.15 9.15 -2.60
C PHE A 118 -5.96 10.43 -2.80
N THR A 119 -5.92 10.96 -4.01
CA THR A 119 -6.78 12.09 -4.42
C THR A 119 -7.23 11.81 -5.84
N LEU A 120 -8.53 11.63 -6.03
CA LEU A 120 -9.09 11.28 -7.33
C LEU A 120 -8.71 12.31 -8.39
N ASP A 121 -8.02 11.85 -9.43
CA ASP A 121 -7.67 12.64 -10.63
C ASP A 121 -8.21 11.90 -11.86
N ILE A 122 -9.39 12.29 -12.31
CA ILE A 122 -10.06 11.66 -13.48
C ILE A 122 -9.23 11.91 -14.76
N GLY A 123 -8.46 12.99 -14.83
CA GLY A 123 -7.62 13.30 -15.98
C GLY A 123 -6.37 12.42 -16.07
N ASN A 124 -5.88 11.93 -14.94
CA ASN A 124 -4.74 11.02 -14.87
C ASN A 124 -4.79 10.15 -13.61
N VAL A 125 -5.51 9.05 -13.71
CA VAL A 125 -5.77 8.13 -12.58
C VAL A 125 -4.49 7.54 -11.96
N LEU A 126 -3.40 7.41 -12.71
CA LEU A 126 -2.11 6.94 -12.17
C LEU A 126 -1.47 7.97 -11.24
N ARG A 127 -1.82 9.24 -11.37
CA ARG A 127 -1.38 10.32 -10.47
C ARG A 127 -2.28 10.52 -9.26
N ALA A 128 -3.40 9.83 -9.18
CA ALA A 128 -4.30 9.86 -8.04
C ALA A 128 -3.64 9.31 -6.77
N THR A 129 -2.74 8.34 -6.90
CA THR A 129 -1.93 7.80 -5.81
C THR A 129 -0.69 8.67 -5.56
N LYS A 130 -0.42 8.99 -4.30
CA LYS A 130 0.80 9.65 -3.86
C LYS A 130 1.47 8.73 -2.85
N PHE A 131 2.53 8.04 -3.30
CA PHE A 131 3.24 7.04 -2.50
C PHE A 131 4.32 7.69 -1.65
N GLY A 132 4.34 7.35 -0.38
CA GLY A 132 5.41 7.65 0.55
C GLY A 132 5.01 8.53 1.72
N VAL A 133 5.66 8.26 2.84
CA VAL A 133 5.62 9.04 4.07
C VAL A 133 7.05 9.26 4.54
N PRO A 134 7.34 10.36 5.26
CA PRO A 134 8.67 10.63 5.77
C PRO A 134 9.21 9.47 6.62
N PHE A 135 10.47 9.12 6.41
CA PHE A 135 11.14 8.05 7.12
C PHE A 135 12.60 8.38 7.35
N THR A 136 13.05 8.32 8.60
CA THR A 136 14.36 8.82 9.06
C THR A 136 15.38 7.70 9.33
N HIS A 137 15.08 6.47 8.85
CA HIS A 137 15.97 5.33 8.98
C HIS A 137 16.21 4.69 7.61
N ILE A 138 17.30 3.93 7.50
CA ILE A 138 17.55 3.13 6.30
C ILE A 138 16.82 1.79 6.47
N PRO A 139 15.80 1.50 5.65
CA PRO A 139 15.09 0.25 5.76
C PRO A 139 15.97 -0.91 5.25
N THR A 140 15.98 -2.04 5.99
CA THR A 140 16.76 -3.21 5.63
C THR A 140 15.93 -4.34 5.05
N SER A 141 14.71 -4.53 5.57
CA SER A 141 13.82 -5.59 5.11
C SER A 141 12.35 -5.19 5.31
N PHE A 142 11.51 -5.71 4.43
CA PHE A 142 10.06 -5.66 4.54
C PHE A 142 9.53 -7.08 4.72
N LYS A 143 8.83 -7.32 5.82
CA LYS A 143 8.34 -8.66 6.20
C LYS A 143 6.84 -8.62 6.44
N GLY A 144 6.20 -9.75 6.24
CA GLY A 144 4.78 -9.91 6.53
C GLY A 144 4.25 -11.26 6.09
N TYR A 145 2.92 -11.35 6.05
CA TYR A 145 2.20 -12.55 5.66
C TYR A 145 1.15 -12.20 4.62
N TYR A 146 0.90 -13.11 3.71
CA TYR A 146 -0.14 -12.96 2.71
C TYR A 146 -0.84 -14.28 2.41
N LYS A 147 -2.06 -14.18 1.90
CA LYS A 147 -2.77 -15.20 1.13
C LYS A 147 -3.09 -14.60 -0.22
N TYR A 148 -3.07 -15.39 -1.27
CA TYR A 148 -3.42 -14.90 -2.59
C TYR A 148 -4.15 -15.96 -3.40
N LYS A 149 -5.21 -15.52 -4.07
CA LYS A 149 -5.94 -16.32 -5.07
C LYS A 149 -6.19 -15.46 -6.30
N ALA A 150 -5.76 -15.92 -7.46
CA ALA A 150 -6.05 -15.25 -8.72
C ALA A 150 -7.53 -15.43 -9.11
N GLY A 151 -8.12 -14.40 -9.72
CA GLY A 151 -9.41 -14.50 -10.37
C GLY A 151 -9.35 -15.44 -11.59
N GLU A 152 -10.51 -15.90 -12.03
CA GLU A 152 -10.59 -16.95 -13.07
C GLU A 152 -10.22 -16.45 -14.45
N VAL A 153 -10.62 -15.21 -14.80
CA VAL A 153 -10.48 -14.67 -16.16
C VAL A 153 -9.63 -13.41 -16.14
N PHE A 154 -8.42 -13.52 -16.68
CA PHE A 154 -7.57 -12.36 -16.88
C PHE A 154 -8.05 -11.55 -18.08
N THR A 155 -8.17 -10.23 -17.90
CA THR A 155 -8.62 -9.30 -18.96
C THR A 155 -7.56 -8.26 -19.29
N VAL A 156 -7.50 -7.88 -20.55
CA VAL A 156 -6.73 -6.74 -21.07
C VAL A 156 -7.68 -5.86 -21.86
N LYS A 157 -7.81 -4.62 -21.49
CA LYS A 157 -8.79 -3.68 -22.08
C LYS A 157 -10.24 -4.21 -22.08
N GLY A 158 -10.59 -4.97 -21.04
CA GLY A 158 -11.91 -5.60 -20.90
C GLY A 158 -12.09 -6.92 -21.63
N GLU A 159 -11.14 -7.32 -22.48
CA GLU A 159 -11.24 -8.56 -23.25
C GLU A 159 -10.49 -9.72 -22.56
N PRO A 160 -11.09 -10.91 -22.47
CA PRO A 160 -10.45 -12.08 -21.89
C PRO A 160 -9.16 -12.50 -22.62
N VAL A 161 -8.14 -12.88 -21.85
CA VAL A 161 -6.88 -13.40 -22.39
C VAL A 161 -6.66 -14.81 -21.86
N SER A 162 -6.71 -15.81 -22.76
CA SER A 162 -6.54 -17.21 -22.43
C SER A 162 -5.12 -17.51 -21.95
N GLY A 163 -4.99 -18.44 -20.98
CA GLY A 163 -3.72 -18.95 -20.48
C GLY A 163 -2.92 -17.96 -19.63
N ARG A 164 -3.46 -16.79 -19.31
CA ARG A 164 -2.86 -15.80 -18.43
C ARG A 164 -3.55 -15.80 -17.07
N LYS A 165 -2.77 -15.87 -16.00
CA LYS A 165 -3.23 -15.70 -14.63
C LYS A 165 -2.83 -14.33 -14.10
N ASP A 166 -3.62 -13.79 -13.21
CA ASP A 166 -3.28 -12.62 -12.45
C ASP A 166 -2.28 -12.95 -11.33
N ILE A 167 -1.55 -11.95 -10.87
CA ILE A 167 -0.57 -12.05 -9.80
C ILE A 167 -0.71 -10.79 -8.94
N CYS A 168 -0.65 -10.93 -7.62
CA CYS A 168 -0.59 -9.79 -6.72
C CYS A 168 0.78 -9.12 -6.75
N ASP A 169 0.86 -7.89 -6.25
CA ASP A 169 2.11 -7.18 -6.05
C ASP A 169 2.24 -6.74 -4.58
N ILE A 170 3.40 -7.00 -4.01
CA ILE A 170 3.77 -6.61 -2.64
C ILE A 170 5.15 -5.99 -2.73
N TYR A 171 5.26 -4.70 -2.43
CA TYR A 171 6.55 -4.03 -2.50
C TYR A 171 6.67 -2.89 -1.51
N ALA A 172 7.92 -2.51 -1.26
CA ALA A 172 8.27 -1.28 -0.60
C ALA A 172 9.38 -0.56 -1.38
N VAL A 173 9.33 0.76 -1.39
CA VAL A 173 10.34 1.62 -2.02
C VAL A 173 10.84 2.64 -1.00
N PHE A 174 12.13 2.93 -1.04
CA PHE A 174 12.77 3.98 -0.29
C PHE A 174 13.42 4.96 -1.25
N TYR A 175 13.14 6.25 -1.10
CA TYR A 175 13.55 7.26 -2.07
C TYR A 175 13.82 8.62 -1.42
N GLU A 176 14.69 9.42 -2.04
CA GLU A 176 14.96 10.79 -1.65
C GLU A 176 13.87 11.73 -2.15
N THR A 177 13.48 12.69 -1.32
CA THR A 177 12.57 13.79 -1.71
C THR A 177 13.37 15.07 -1.98
N ASP A 178 12.93 15.84 -2.96
CA ASP A 178 13.50 17.13 -3.31
C ASP A 178 12.39 18.12 -3.75
N ASP A 179 12.77 19.25 -4.32
CA ASP A 179 11.79 20.25 -4.77
C ASP A 179 10.92 19.79 -5.94
N LYS A 180 11.40 18.82 -6.72
CA LYS A 180 10.70 18.26 -7.89
C LYS A 180 9.92 17.00 -7.55
N VAL A 181 10.40 16.20 -6.61
CA VAL A 181 9.84 14.91 -6.23
C VAL A 181 9.47 14.94 -4.75
N LYS A 182 8.23 15.31 -4.45
CA LYS A 182 7.68 15.28 -3.08
C LYS A 182 7.09 13.92 -2.72
N SER A 183 6.56 13.20 -3.71
CA SER A 183 6.03 11.84 -3.61
C SER A 183 6.21 11.13 -4.94
N LEU A 184 6.21 9.80 -4.92
CA LEU A 184 6.08 8.99 -6.12
C LEU A 184 4.59 8.74 -6.43
N ASP A 185 4.29 8.30 -7.64
CA ASP A 185 2.94 7.91 -8.06
C ASP A 185 2.97 6.70 -9.00
N GLY A 186 1.82 6.25 -9.49
CA GLY A 186 1.73 5.10 -10.40
C GLY A 186 2.50 5.24 -11.71
N THR A 187 2.91 6.46 -12.09
CA THR A 187 3.69 6.68 -13.31
C THR A 187 5.19 6.51 -13.12
N ASN A 188 5.70 6.64 -11.89
CA ASN A 188 7.14 6.76 -11.65
C ASN A 188 7.69 5.94 -10.47
N VAL A 189 6.86 5.16 -9.78
CA VAL A 189 7.24 4.44 -8.56
C VAL A 189 8.46 3.51 -8.74
N PHE A 190 8.70 2.98 -9.94
CA PHE A 190 9.85 2.13 -10.24
C PHE A 190 10.88 2.78 -11.18
N THR A 191 10.63 3.98 -11.67
CA THR A 191 11.47 4.64 -12.68
C THR A 191 12.03 5.98 -12.23
N SER A 192 11.61 6.48 -11.08
CA SER A 192 12.10 7.75 -10.54
C SER A 192 13.61 7.73 -10.33
N PRO A 193 14.34 8.77 -10.75
CA PRO A 193 15.76 8.90 -10.44
C PRO A 193 16.04 9.08 -8.94
N ASN A 194 15.02 9.40 -8.14
CA ASN A 194 15.13 9.58 -6.69
C ASN A 194 15.06 8.27 -5.90
N LEU A 195 14.73 7.14 -6.55
CA LEU A 195 14.73 5.82 -5.91
C LEU A 195 16.13 5.46 -5.39
N ILE A 196 16.18 4.98 -4.15
CA ILE A 196 17.39 4.50 -3.50
C ILE A 196 17.40 2.98 -3.44
N SER A 197 16.32 2.38 -2.89
CA SER A 197 16.23 0.93 -2.75
C SER A 197 14.79 0.43 -2.88
N ILE A 198 14.66 -0.84 -3.24
CA ILE A 198 13.38 -1.52 -3.49
C ILE A 198 13.41 -2.88 -2.80
N ALA A 199 12.33 -3.20 -2.11
CA ALA A 199 12.00 -4.54 -1.64
C ALA A 199 10.71 -4.96 -2.35
N ARG A 200 10.73 -5.99 -3.20
CA ARG A 200 9.56 -6.42 -3.97
C ARG A 200 9.48 -7.93 -4.08
N ILE A 201 8.28 -8.47 -3.94
CA ILE A 201 8.03 -9.88 -4.16
C ILE A 201 8.24 -10.22 -5.64
N SER A 202 9.10 -11.20 -5.93
CA SER A 202 9.45 -11.54 -7.32
C SER A 202 8.59 -12.69 -7.88
N ASN A 203 7.91 -13.43 -7.03
CA ASN A 203 7.19 -14.63 -7.43
C ASN A 203 6.09 -14.96 -6.42
N ALA A 204 5.10 -14.06 -6.31
CA ALA A 204 3.92 -14.31 -5.49
C ALA A 204 3.15 -15.51 -6.04
N LYS A 205 2.87 -16.48 -5.18
CA LYS A 205 2.13 -17.71 -5.53
C LYS A 205 0.74 -17.66 -4.94
N GLU A 206 -0.19 -18.34 -5.60
CA GLU A 206 -1.48 -18.63 -4.97
C GLU A 206 -1.25 -19.49 -3.71
N THR A 207 -1.89 -19.09 -2.62
CA THR A 207 -1.81 -19.78 -1.34
C THR A 207 -3.07 -19.54 -0.52
N GLU A 208 -3.66 -20.59 0.02
CA GLU A 208 -4.80 -20.53 0.92
C GLU A 208 -4.37 -20.38 2.40
N GLN A 209 -3.11 -20.65 2.69
CA GLN A 209 -2.54 -20.50 4.03
C GLN A 209 -1.74 -19.21 4.13
N TRP A 210 -1.70 -18.61 5.32
CA TRP A 210 -0.83 -17.48 5.59
C TRP A 210 0.62 -17.85 5.30
N THR A 211 1.19 -17.18 4.31
CA THR A 211 2.55 -17.41 3.82
C THR A 211 3.42 -16.22 4.15
N GLU A 212 4.52 -16.46 4.85
CA GLU A 212 5.47 -15.42 5.19
C GLU A 212 6.24 -14.93 3.95
N PHE A 213 6.48 -13.62 3.89
CA PHE A 213 7.46 -13.03 3.00
C PHE A 213 8.49 -12.24 3.80
N ASN A 214 9.73 -12.24 3.31
CA ASN A 214 10.83 -11.47 3.86
C ASN A 214 11.65 -10.91 2.68
N LEU A 215 11.45 -9.65 2.39
CA LEU A 215 11.97 -8.96 1.22
C LEU A 215 13.07 -8.00 1.65
N PRO A 216 14.35 -8.28 1.32
CA PRO A 216 15.43 -7.33 1.59
C PRO A 216 15.26 -6.08 0.71
N PHE A 217 15.59 -4.91 1.25
CA PHE A 217 15.73 -3.71 0.44
C PHE A 217 17.04 -3.78 -0.36
N ILE A 218 16.91 -3.85 -1.67
CA ILE A 218 18.06 -3.89 -2.60
C ILE A 218 18.35 -2.48 -3.07
N THR A 219 19.51 -1.97 -2.71
CA THR A 219 19.97 -0.64 -3.14
C THR A 219 20.23 -0.66 -4.65
N LEU A 220 19.72 0.35 -5.35
CA LEU A 220 19.91 0.47 -6.79
C LEU A 220 21.35 0.87 -7.13
N PRO A 221 21.87 0.47 -8.30
CA PRO A 221 23.24 0.80 -8.70
C PRO A 221 23.55 2.30 -8.63
N GLY A 222 24.66 2.66 -8.00
CA GLY A 222 25.13 4.05 -7.86
C GLY A 222 24.33 4.90 -6.86
N LYS A 223 23.40 4.31 -6.11
CA LYS A 223 22.65 5.02 -5.06
C LYS A 223 23.29 4.88 -3.69
N THR A 224 23.23 5.95 -2.94
CA THR A 224 23.71 6.04 -1.54
C THR A 224 22.73 6.87 -0.74
N VAL A 225 22.73 6.70 0.56
CA VAL A 225 21.96 7.54 1.50
C VAL A 225 22.90 8.58 2.10
N ASP A 226 22.50 9.83 2.04
CA ASP A 226 23.15 10.93 2.71
C ASP A 226 22.63 11.02 4.15
N SER A 227 23.50 10.89 5.15
CA SER A 227 23.11 10.87 6.56
C SER A 227 22.47 12.18 7.02
N GLN A 228 22.97 13.33 6.54
CA GLN A 228 22.39 14.62 6.91
C GLN A 228 21.00 14.80 6.33
N LYS A 229 20.80 14.43 5.06
CA LYS A 229 19.46 14.45 4.45
C LYS A 229 18.50 13.48 5.13
N LEU A 230 18.99 12.34 5.62
CA LEU A 230 18.18 11.37 6.36
C LEU A 230 17.68 11.99 7.67
N GLU A 231 18.58 12.62 8.44
CA GLU A 231 18.23 13.35 9.66
C GLU A 231 17.28 14.53 9.39
N ASP A 232 17.45 15.22 8.28
CA ASP A 232 16.60 16.31 7.83
C ASP A 232 15.22 15.84 7.29
N GLY A 233 14.92 14.53 7.30
CA GLY A 233 13.65 13.97 6.83
C GLY A 233 13.44 14.09 5.33
N LYS A 234 14.53 14.07 4.53
CA LYS A 234 14.50 14.17 3.08
C LYS A 234 14.31 12.81 2.38
N TYR A 235 13.93 11.79 3.11
CA TYR A 235 13.63 10.47 2.55
C TYR A 235 12.22 10.04 2.92
N ASN A 236 11.60 9.32 2.00
CA ASN A 236 10.32 8.68 2.22
C ASN A 236 10.43 7.17 2.04
N VAL A 237 9.57 6.45 2.74
CA VAL A 237 9.28 5.04 2.51
C VAL A 237 7.83 4.90 2.04
N ALA A 238 7.58 4.01 1.10
CA ALA A 238 6.24 3.58 0.74
C ALA A 238 6.17 2.06 0.73
N ILE A 239 5.17 1.51 1.40
CA ILE A 239 4.77 0.10 1.29
C ILE A 239 3.48 0.09 0.47
N VAL A 240 3.39 -0.83 -0.48
CA VAL A 240 2.25 -0.97 -1.38
C VAL A 240 1.87 -2.43 -1.52
N PHE A 241 0.58 -2.68 -1.40
CA PHE A 241 -0.06 -3.96 -1.67
C PHE A 241 -1.07 -3.77 -2.80
N SER A 242 -1.11 -4.70 -3.74
CA SER A 242 -2.10 -4.71 -4.82
C SER A 242 -2.56 -6.12 -5.14
N SER A 243 -3.86 -6.31 -5.33
CA SER A 243 -4.42 -7.61 -5.73
C SER A 243 -4.14 -7.98 -7.18
N SER A 244 -3.68 -7.03 -8.01
CA SER A 244 -3.31 -7.24 -9.41
C SER A 244 -2.06 -6.44 -9.76
N ILE A 245 -0.99 -7.11 -10.23
CA ILE A 245 0.30 -6.49 -10.57
C ILE A 245 0.21 -5.49 -11.73
N LYS A 246 -0.79 -5.65 -12.59
CA LYS A 246 -1.09 -4.76 -13.73
C LYS A 246 -2.32 -3.88 -13.47
N GLY A 247 -2.70 -3.71 -12.20
CA GLY A 247 -3.84 -2.90 -11.80
C GLY A 247 -3.73 -1.44 -12.24
N ASP A 248 -2.52 -0.90 -12.34
CA ASP A 248 -2.22 0.42 -12.87
C ASP A 248 -2.57 0.57 -14.37
N LEU A 249 -2.54 -0.52 -15.12
CA LEU A 249 -2.95 -0.58 -16.53
C LEU A 249 -4.42 -1.00 -16.70
N PHE A 250 -5.16 -1.18 -15.61
CA PHE A 250 -6.52 -1.75 -15.62
C PHE A 250 -6.58 -3.14 -16.28
N GLU A 251 -5.49 -3.90 -16.18
CA GLU A 251 -5.35 -5.29 -16.60
C GLU A 251 -5.30 -6.19 -15.37
N GLY A 252 -6.04 -7.29 -15.37
CA GLY A 252 -6.11 -8.21 -14.25
C GLY A 252 -7.34 -9.10 -14.33
N ALA A 253 -7.55 -9.88 -13.27
CA ALA A 253 -8.71 -10.76 -13.17
C ALA A 253 -9.63 -10.29 -12.03
N ALA A 254 -10.87 -9.95 -12.35
CA ALA A 254 -11.88 -9.69 -11.33
C ALA A 254 -12.01 -10.92 -10.41
N GLY A 255 -12.01 -10.68 -9.09
CA GLY A 255 -11.99 -11.75 -8.08
C GLY A 255 -10.58 -12.11 -7.59
N SER A 256 -9.48 -11.62 -8.21
CA SER A 256 -8.14 -11.75 -7.63
C SER A 256 -8.12 -11.14 -6.23
N THR A 257 -7.68 -11.91 -5.23
CA THR A 257 -7.77 -11.52 -3.82
C THR A 257 -6.43 -11.76 -3.12
N LEU A 258 -5.90 -10.70 -2.51
CA LEU A 258 -4.72 -10.66 -1.65
C LEU A 258 -5.15 -10.36 -0.22
#